data_6f49b421ef22f6251002ee722b6f88d3
#
_entry.id   6f49b421ef22f6251002ee722b6f88d3
#
_cell.length_a   1.000
_cell.length_b   1.000
_cell.length_c   1.000
_cell.angle_alpha   90.00
_cell.angle_beta   90.00
_cell.angle_gamma   90.00
#
_symmetry.space_group_name_H-M   'P 1'
#
loop_
_entity.id
_entity.type
_entity.pdbx_description
1 polymer ?
#
loop_
_entity_poly.entity_id
_entity_poly.type
_entity_poly.pdbx_seq_one_letter_code
_entity_poly.pdbx_strand_id
1 'polypeptide(L)'
;MKTDSAQVHRVERVDDIPVLLATLQRLKVAAILDRHFPSGHRWKGTLTFGEVACVWIAFITSQGDHRLCQLQPWAQDNLHTLRACLGKTVRPLDFHDDRLADMLDHLALDETWQDCEVDLNQHTVRVYHLDPHLFRVDTTTANSYVEVLSELGFFQFGHSKDRDDQPQIKVALATLDPLGMPVTTLVVPGNYADDPLYVPEIEKVQQAFGKGGKTFVCDCKAASLGTRAYLASTKDYYLCPLPQTQVSAEQRRDLLQPVWQGRQTLQQVYRPAADGETEELVAEGFSLDVPLQAEVAGQQVTWTERRWLVRSLAYALGQHQQLDRRLQKAQEHAARPKTSEVSTSRGQENLKNLKSLGRFRGFMIVGPMNPVFALRDFK
;
A
#
# COMPACT_ATOMS: atom_id res chain seq x y z
N MET A 1 -21.24 14.81 -66.14
CA MET A 1 -21.13 15.33 -64.74
C MET A 1 -20.44 14.25 -63.90
N LYS A 2 -19.19 14.43 -63.54
CA LYS A 2 -18.51 13.58 -62.58
C LYS A 2 -18.97 14.02 -61.21
N THR A 3 -19.71 13.15 -60.52
CA THR A 3 -20.04 13.35 -59.12
C THR A 3 -18.73 13.26 -58.31
N ASP A 4 -18.31 14.40 -57.82
CA ASP A 4 -17.26 14.52 -56.82
C ASP A 4 -17.70 13.73 -55.57
N SER A 5 -17.13 12.55 -55.37
CA SER A 5 -17.35 11.81 -54.15
C SER A 5 -16.72 12.59 -53.02
N ALA A 6 -17.56 13.17 -52.16
CA ALA A 6 -17.14 13.83 -50.95
C ALA A 6 -16.22 12.86 -50.16
N GLN A 7 -14.96 13.21 -50.07
CA GLN A 7 -13.97 12.48 -49.27
C GLN A 7 -14.31 12.68 -47.80
N VAL A 8 -14.87 11.64 -47.15
CA VAL A 8 -15.15 11.67 -45.72
C VAL A 8 -13.84 11.63 -44.98
N HIS A 9 -13.43 12.76 -44.42
CA HIS A 9 -12.31 12.83 -43.51
C HIS A 9 -12.76 12.41 -42.11
N ARG A 10 -12.17 11.35 -41.57
CA ARG A 10 -12.36 10.95 -40.19
C ARG A 10 -11.29 11.67 -39.33
N VAL A 11 -11.73 12.34 -38.28
CA VAL A 11 -10.85 12.98 -37.31
C VAL A 11 -10.83 12.09 -36.07
N GLU A 12 -9.66 11.71 -35.63
CA GLU A 12 -9.42 10.99 -34.37
C GLU A 12 -8.80 11.91 -33.35
N ARG A 13 -9.21 11.76 -32.11
CA ARG A 13 -8.60 12.41 -30.96
C ARG A 13 -7.42 11.55 -30.48
N VAL A 14 -6.22 12.11 -30.46
CA VAL A 14 -5.01 11.34 -30.17
C VAL A 14 -4.77 11.21 -28.66
N ASP A 15 -5.10 12.26 -27.90
CA ASP A 15 -4.95 12.38 -26.44
C ASP A 15 -3.58 11.87 -25.93
N ASP A 16 -3.59 11.07 -24.87
CA ASP A 16 -2.41 10.52 -24.19
C ASP A 16 -1.99 9.12 -24.73
N ILE A 17 -2.76 8.54 -25.66
CA ILE A 17 -2.54 7.18 -26.17
C ILE A 17 -1.09 6.93 -26.64
N PRO A 18 -0.46 7.81 -27.46
CA PRO A 18 0.92 7.57 -27.89
C PRO A 18 1.93 7.56 -26.75
N VAL A 19 1.74 8.43 -25.74
CA VAL A 19 2.61 8.50 -24.57
C VAL A 19 2.50 7.23 -23.72
N LEU A 20 1.28 6.77 -23.48
CA LEU A 20 1.02 5.54 -22.73
C LEU A 20 1.62 4.32 -23.44
N LEU A 21 1.35 4.15 -24.73
CA LEU A 21 1.89 3.02 -25.51
C LEU A 21 3.40 3.07 -25.62
N ALA A 22 4.01 4.25 -25.82
CA ALA A 22 5.47 4.41 -25.85
C ALA A 22 6.10 4.07 -24.48
N THR A 23 5.45 4.42 -23.38
CA THR A 23 5.89 4.07 -22.02
C THR A 23 5.84 2.56 -21.80
N LEU A 24 4.73 1.90 -22.15
CA LEU A 24 4.58 0.44 -22.06
C LEU A 24 5.58 -0.30 -22.95
N GLN A 25 5.88 0.25 -24.13
CA GLN A 25 6.91 -0.27 -25.03
C GLN A 25 8.33 -0.13 -24.45
N ARG A 26 8.66 1.02 -23.84
CA ARG A 26 9.93 1.25 -23.14
C ARG A 26 10.10 0.26 -21.99
N LEU A 27 9.05 -0.04 -21.27
CA LEU A 27 9.00 -1.03 -20.18
C LEU A 27 8.92 -2.48 -20.71
N LYS A 28 8.88 -2.69 -22.02
CA LYS A 28 8.76 -4.00 -22.67
C LYS A 28 7.58 -4.84 -22.15
N VAL A 29 6.49 -4.20 -21.72
CA VAL A 29 5.35 -4.87 -21.11
C VAL A 29 4.79 -5.96 -22.02
N ALA A 30 4.56 -5.67 -23.31
CA ALA A 30 4.08 -6.66 -24.27
C ALA A 30 5.00 -7.87 -24.38
N ALA A 31 6.31 -7.65 -24.52
CA ALA A 31 7.28 -8.73 -24.69
C ALA A 31 7.43 -9.60 -23.44
N ILE A 32 7.28 -9.01 -22.26
CA ILE A 32 7.32 -9.75 -20.99
C ILE A 32 6.04 -10.58 -20.85
N LEU A 33 4.85 -9.99 -21.09
CA LEU A 33 3.60 -10.72 -21.07
C LEU A 33 3.58 -11.87 -22.08
N ASP A 34 4.05 -11.65 -23.32
CA ASP A 34 4.10 -12.70 -24.36
C ASP A 34 5.02 -13.86 -23.99
N ARG A 35 6.05 -13.63 -23.16
CA ARG A 35 6.95 -14.67 -22.69
C ARG A 35 6.26 -15.62 -21.70
N HIS A 36 5.47 -15.04 -20.78
CA HIS A 36 4.80 -15.78 -19.72
C HIS A 36 3.44 -16.32 -20.17
N PHE A 37 2.75 -15.59 -21.03
CA PHE A 37 1.41 -15.91 -21.54
C PHE A 37 1.43 -16.03 -23.08
N PRO A 38 2.04 -17.09 -23.62
CA PRO A 38 2.14 -17.26 -25.08
C PRO A 38 0.75 -17.44 -25.70
N SER A 39 0.53 -16.75 -26.82
CA SER A 39 -0.72 -16.84 -27.58
C SER A 39 -0.98 -18.28 -28.03
N GLY A 40 -2.11 -18.86 -27.65
CA GLY A 40 -2.51 -20.21 -28.03
C GLY A 40 -2.99 -20.33 -29.49
N HIS A 41 -3.25 -21.55 -29.97
CA HIS A 41 -3.74 -21.83 -31.35
C HIS A 41 -5.03 -21.09 -31.72
N ARG A 42 -5.85 -20.73 -30.73
CA ARG A 42 -7.11 -19.99 -30.94
C ARG A 42 -6.89 -18.49 -31.09
N TRP A 43 -5.70 -18.02 -30.78
CA TRP A 43 -5.37 -16.60 -30.87
C TRP A 43 -5.28 -16.16 -32.32
N LYS A 44 -6.31 -15.46 -32.82
CA LYS A 44 -6.39 -14.97 -34.18
C LYS A 44 -6.17 -13.46 -34.21
N GLY A 45 -5.37 -13.01 -35.16
CA GLY A 45 -5.09 -11.58 -35.36
C GLY A 45 -3.60 -11.32 -35.48
N THR A 46 -3.26 -10.05 -35.71
CA THR A 46 -1.85 -9.60 -35.88
C THR A 46 -1.24 -9.17 -34.55
N LEU A 47 -2.06 -8.85 -33.56
CA LEU A 47 -1.60 -8.43 -32.25
C LEU A 47 -1.35 -9.65 -31.36
N THR A 48 -0.26 -9.62 -30.60
CA THR A 48 0.05 -10.62 -29.58
C THR A 48 -0.81 -10.41 -28.33
N PHE A 49 -0.74 -11.35 -27.38
CA PHE A 49 -1.39 -11.22 -26.06
C PHE A 49 -0.92 -9.93 -25.35
N GLY A 50 0.40 -9.72 -25.26
CA GLY A 50 0.98 -8.54 -24.62
C GLY A 50 0.64 -7.22 -25.31
N GLU A 51 0.52 -7.21 -26.63
CA GLU A 51 0.11 -6.01 -27.37
C GLU A 51 -1.35 -5.65 -27.12
N VAL A 52 -2.25 -6.63 -27.06
CA VAL A 52 -3.65 -6.40 -26.68
C VAL A 52 -3.73 -5.90 -25.24
N ALA A 53 -2.96 -6.48 -24.33
CA ALA A 53 -2.86 -6.03 -22.95
C ALA A 53 -2.36 -4.57 -22.84
N CYS A 54 -1.36 -4.19 -23.63
CA CYS A 54 -0.86 -2.80 -23.63
C CYS A 54 -1.93 -1.80 -24.11
N VAL A 55 -2.71 -2.13 -25.14
CA VAL A 55 -3.82 -1.29 -25.59
C VAL A 55 -4.91 -1.22 -24.52
N TRP A 56 -5.20 -2.31 -23.86
CA TRP A 56 -6.18 -2.35 -22.79
C TRP A 56 -5.74 -1.51 -21.57
N ILE A 57 -4.48 -1.61 -21.14
CA ILE A 57 -3.90 -0.75 -20.10
C ILE A 57 -3.98 0.73 -20.50
N ALA A 58 -3.66 1.05 -21.76
CA ALA A 58 -3.78 2.43 -22.26
C ALA A 58 -5.23 2.94 -22.20
N PHE A 59 -6.21 2.11 -22.56
CA PHE A 59 -7.64 2.42 -22.42
C PHE A 59 -8.03 2.70 -20.97
N ILE A 60 -7.71 1.77 -20.05
CA ILE A 60 -8.05 1.93 -18.63
C ILE A 60 -7.44 3.22 -18.07
N THR A 61 -6.18 3.48 -18.40
CA THR A 61 -5.45 4.66 -17.89
C THR A 61 -5.99 5.97 -18.47
N SER A 62 -6.29 5.98 -19.78
CA SER A 62 -6.77 7.18 -20.48
C SER A 62 -8.22 7.51 -20.15
N GLN A 63 -9.08 6.51 -20.02
CA GLN A 63 -10.53 6.71 -19.86
C GLN A 63 -11.02 6.57 -18.41
N GLY A 64 -10.21 6.00 -17.51
CA GLY A 64 -10.64 5.65 -16.15
C GLY A 64 -11.77 4.60 -16.14
N ASP A 65 -11.83 3.77 -17.17
CA ASP A 65 -12.89 2.77 -17.37
C ASP A 65 -12.28 1.38 -17.53
N HIS A 66 -12.78 0.39 -16.81
CA HIS A 66 -12.28 -1.01 -16.88
C HIS A 66 -13.32 -1.98 -17.44
N ARG A 67 -14.45 -1.50 -17.97
CA ARG A 67 -15.47 -2.35 -18.58
C ARG A 67 -14.95 -2.96 -19.88
N LEU A 68 -14.88 -4.30 -19.94
CA LEU A 68 -14.38 -5.02 -21.12
C LEU A 68 -15.10 -4.62 -22.40
N CYS A 69 -16.43 -4.52 -22.35
CA CYS A 69 -17.27 -4.19 -23.51
C CYS A 69 -17.03 -2.78 -24.08
N GLN A 70 -16.33 -1.89 -23.37
CA GLN A 70 -16.05 -0.53 -23.85
C GLN A 70 -14.72 -0.42 -24.62
N LEU A 71 -13.83 -1.40 -24.48
CA LEU A 71 -12.53 -1.35 -25.16
C LEU A 71 -12.69 -1.44 -26.70
N GLN A 72 -13.55 -2.33 -27.20
CA GLN A 72 -13.74 -2.48 -28.65
C GLN A 72 -14.29 -1.22 -29.32
N PRO A 73 -15.36 -0.54 -28.82
CA PRO A 73 -15.82 0.75 -29.34
C PRO A 73 -14.75 1.84 -29.30
N TRP A 74 -14.05 1.96 -28.16
CA TRP A 74 -12.96 2.92 -28.02
C TRP A 74 -11.82 2.67 -29.02
N ALA A 75 -11.41 1.41 -29.21
CA ALA A 75 -10.41 1.05 -30.21
C ALA A 75 -10.86 1.34 -31.64
N GLN A 76 -12.16 1.17 -31.93
CA GLN A 76 -12.77 1.54 -33.22
C GLN A 76 -12.63 3.05 -33.48
N ASP A 77 -12.82 3.88 -32.45
CA ASP A 77 -12.73 5.34 -32.56
C ASP A 77 -11.30 5.85 -32.68
N ASN A 78 -10.30 5.09 -32.17
CA ASN A 78 -8.89 5.44 -32.15
C ASN A 78 -8.04 4.56 -33.10
N LEU A 79 -8.63 3.97 -34.10
CA LEU A 79 -8.04 2.90 -34.90
C LEU A 79 -6.77 3.32 -35.66
N HIS A 80 -6.73 4.53 -36.22
CA HIS A 80 -5.55 5.03 -36.95
C HIS A 80 -4.41 5.36 -35.98
N THR A 81 -4.74 5.96 -34.84
CA THR A 81 -3.77 6.24 -33.78
C THR A 81 -3.12 4.96 -33.27
N LEU A 82 -3.92 3.92 -32.98
CA LEU A 82 -3.41 2.63 -32.53
C LEU A 82 -2.53 1.94 -33.58
N ARG A 83 -2.92 1.98 -34.86
CA ARG A 83 -2.10 1.45 -35.96
C ARG A 83 -0.78 2.19 -36.10
N ALA A 84 -0.79 3.51 -35.99
CA ALA A 84 0.41 4.33 -36.06
C ALA A 84 1.36 4.02 -34.90
N CYS A 85 0.84 3.89 -33.68
CA CYS A 85 1.66 3.62 -32.48
C CYS A 85 2.25 2.20 -32.47
N LEU A 86 1.47 1.19 -32.92
CA LEU A 86 1.91 -0.21 -32.89
C LEU A 86 2.67 -0.64 -34.15
N GLY A 87 2.58 0.13 -35.26
CA GLY A 87 3.17 -0.22 -36.54
C GLY A 87 2.58 -1.51 -37.16
N LYS A 88 1.35 -1.89 -36.76
CA LYS A 88 0.69 -3.15 -37.15
C LYS A 88 -0.76 -2.92 -37.60
N THR A 89 -1.32 -3.92 -38.26
CA THR A 89 -2.75 -3.95 -38.53
C THR A 89 -3.51 -4.19 -37.24
N VAL A 90 -4.34 -3.22 -36.86
CA VAL A 90 -5.22 -3.28 -35.70
C VAL A 90 -6.66 -3.35 -36.19
N ARG A 91 -7.46 -4.22 -35.61
CA ARG A 91 -8.89 -4.39 -35.91
C ARG A 91 -9.68 -4.22 -34.62
N PRO A 92 -10.87 -3.64 -34.62
CA PRO A 92 -11.70 -3.54 -33.43
C PRO A 92 -11.99 -4.90 -32.78
N LEU A 93 -12.17 -5.94 -33.59
CA LEU A 93 -12.39 -7.31 -33.12
C LEU A 93 -11.17 -7.92 -32.39
N ASP A 94 -10.01 -7.29 -32.44
CA ASP A 94 -8.85 -7.72 -31.62
C ASP A 94 -9.10 -7.43 -30.12
N PHE A 95 -10.09 -6.62 -29.78
CA PHE A 95 -10.46 -6.19 -28.43
C PHE A 95 -11.88 -6.61 -28.03
N HIS A 96 -12.36 -7.71 -28.59
CA HIS A 96 -13.66 -8.27 -28.23
C HIS A 96 -13.64 -8.76 -26.77
N ASP A 97 -14.75 -8.59 -26.06
CA ASP A 97 -14.88 -8.88 -24.63
C ASP A 97 -14.62 -10.36 -24.28
N ASP A 98 -15.04 -11.31 -25.09
CA ASP A 98 -14.71 -12.74 -24.89
C ASP A 98 -13.19 -12.98 -24.92
N ARG A 99 -12.46 -12.27 -25.79
CA ARG A 99 -11.01 -12.37 -25.86
C ARG A 99 -10.33 -11.78 -24.64
N LEU A 100 -10.86 -10.67 -24.13
CA LEU A 100 -10.35 -10.04 -22.91
C LEU A 100 -10.66 -10.89 -21.68
N ALA A 101 -11.83 -11.57 -21.66
CA ALA A 101 -12.15 -12.52 -20.61
C ALA A 101 -11.18 -13.72 -20.61
N ASP A 102 -10.88 -14.29 -21.79
CA ASP A 102 -9.88 -15.36 -21.94
C ASP A 102 -8.48 -14.89 -21.47
N MET A 103 -8.12 -13.62 -21.72
CA MET A 103 -6.89 -13.03 -21.18
C MET A 103 -6.88 -12.96 -19.66
N LEU A 104 -8.01 -12.59 -19.02
CA LEU A 104 -8.12 -12.56 -17.55
C LEU A 104 -7.95 -13.94 -16.95
N ASP A 105 -8.50 -14.98 -17.57
CA ASP A 105 -8.34 -16.37 -17.12
C ASP A 105 -6.86 -16.79 -17.14
N HIS A 106 -6.10 -16.35 -18.14
CA HIS A 106 -4.66 -16.60 -18.20
C HIS A 106 -3.88 -15.79 -17.16
N LEU A 107 -4.22 -14.49 -16.99
CA LEU A 107 -3.58 -13.63 -15.99
C LEU A 107 -3.88 -14.05 -14.54
N ALA A 108 -4.97 -14.80 -14.32
CA ALA A 108 -5.35 -15.33 -13.01
C ALA A 108 -4.52 -16.56 -12.57
N LEU A 109 -3.58 -17.04 -13.39
CA LEU A 109 -2.67 -18.13 -13.03
C LEU A 109 -1.56 -17.60 -12.11
N ASP A 110 -1.74 -17.77 -10.80
CA ASP A 110 -0.91 -17.15 -9.76
C ASP A 110 0.60 -17.36 -9.96
N GLU A 111 1.06 -18.58 -10.22
CA GLU A 111 2.48 -18.85 -10.40
C GLU A 111 3.05 -18.15 -11.64
N THR A 112 2.33 -18.21 -12.76
CA THR A 112 2.74 -17.55 -14.01
C THR A 112 2.72 -16.03 -13.88
N TRP A 113 1.72 -15.49 -13.19
CA TRP A 113 1.64 -14.06 -12.90
C TRP A 113 2.81 -13.61 -12.02
N GLN A 114 3.15 -14.38 -10.98
CA GLN A 114 4.26 -14.05 -10.09
C GLN A 114 5.60 -13.95 -10.83
N ASP A 115 5.90 -14.88 -11.73
CA ASP A 115 7.11 -14.83 -12.55
C ASP A 115 7.10 -13.64 -13.52
N CYS A 116 5.94 -13.32 -14.10
CA CYS A 116 5.75 -12.15 -14.95
C CYS A 116 5.95 -10.85 -14.16
N GLU A 117 5.41 -10.75 -12.95
CA GLU A 117 5.54 -9.59 -12.04
C GLU A 117 7.01 -9.36 -11.66
N VAL A 118 7.78 -10.44 -11.38
CA VAL A 118 9.22 -10.38 -11.13
C VAL A 118 9.96 -9.77 -12.33
N ASP A 119 9.71 -10.27 -13.54
CA ASP A 119 10.35 -9.77 -14.76
C ASP A 119 10.00 -8.31 -15.05
N LEU A 120 8.74 -7.91 -14.89
CA LEU A 120 8.29 -6.51 -15.05
C LEU A 120 9.00 -5.59 -14.06
N ASN A 121 9.07 -5.98 -12.79
CA ASN A 121 9.70 -5.18 -11.74
C ASN A 121 11.20 -5.02 -11.96
N GLN A 122 11.90 -6.11 -12.24
CA GLN A 122 13.34 -6.07 -12.53
C GLN A 122 13.66 -5.22 -13.77
N HIS A 123 12.79 -5.29 -14.79
CA HIS A 123 12.99 -4.47 -15.99
C HIS A 123 12.72 -3.00 -15.71
N THR A 124 11.64 -2.68 -14.97
CA THR A 124 11.28 -1.31 -14.60
C THR A 124 12.38 -0.64 -13.79
N VAL A 125 12.89 -1.33 -12.75
CA VAL A 125 13.99 -0.84 -11.92
C VAL A 125 15.23 -0.54 -12.76
N ARG A 126 15.57 -1.39 -13.74
CA ARG A 126 16.70 -1.16 -14.65
C ARG A 126 16.49 0.04 -15.59
N VAL A 127 15.28 0.17 -16.17
CA VAL A 127 14.96 1.24 -17.13
C VAL A 127 15.00 2.63 -16.47
N TYR A 128 14.57 2.72 -15.22
CA TYR A 128 14.51 3.98 -14.48
C TYR A 128 15.68 4.18 -13.52
N HIS A 129 16.65 3.25 -13.47
CA HIS A 129 17.79 3.27 -12.56
C HIS A 129 17.40 3.45 -11.10
N LEU A 130 16.34 2.74 -10.67
CA LEU A 130 15.85 2.79 -9.29
C LEU A 130 16.72 1.92 -8.40
N ASP A 131 16.81 2.30 -7.11
CA ASP A 131 17.50 1.53 -6.09
C ASP A 131 16.50 0.74 -5.24
N PRO A 132 16.40 -0.60 -5.39
CA PRO A 132 15.40 -1.41 -4.72
C PRO A 132 15.81 -1.79 -3.28
N HIS A 133 15.98 -0.81 -2.40
CA HIS A 133 16.40 -1.03 -1.00
C HIS A 133 15.37 -0.62 0.04
N LEU A 134 14.39 0.24 -0.28
CA LEU A 134 13.37 0.74 0.65
C LEU A 134 11.98 0.50 0.10
N PHE A 135 11.22 -0.35 0.80
CA PHE A 135 9.87 -0.74 0.41
C PHE A 135 8.86 -0.36 1.49
N ARG A 136 7.66 0.04 1.08
CA ARG A 136 6.50 0.16 1.96
C ARG A 136 5.54 -0.97 1.68
N VAL A 137 5.08 -1.64 2.74
CA VAL A 137 4.08 -2.71 2.63
C VAL A 137 2.88 -2.33 3.47
N ASP A 138 1.71 -2.34 2.84
CA ASP A 138 0.44 -2.04 3.50
C ASP A 138 -0.66 -2.94 2.93
N THR A 139 -1.77 -3.04 3.66
CA THR A 139 -2.97 -3.77 3.26
C THR A 139 -4.14 -2.82 3.14
N THR A 140 -4.95 -3.03 2.10
CA THR A 140 -6.19 -2.27 1.89
C THR A 140 -7.33 -3.21 1.54
N THR A 141 -8.55 -2.69 1.55
CA THR A 141 -9.76 -3.40 1.13
C THR A 141 -10.40 -2.67 -0.03
N ALA A 142 -10.97 -3.42 -0.97
CA ALA A 142 -11.82 -2.88 -2.02
C ALA A 142 -13.22 -3.50 -1.89
N ASN A 143 -14.21 -2.65 -1.64
CA ASN A 143 -15.61 -3.06 -1.50
C ASN A 143 -16.26 -3.20 -2.88
N SER A 144 -17.24 -4.11 -2.97
CA SER A 144 -18.00 -4.38 -4.18
C SER A 144 -19.49 -4.54 -3.89
N TYR A 145 -20.30 -4.36 -4.92
CA TYR A 145 -21.73 -4.66 -4.90
C TYR A 145 -22.04 -6.06 -5.47
N VAL A 146 -21.01 -6.88 -5.67
CA VAL A 146 -21.17 -8.26 -6.19
C VAL A 146 -21.85 -9.11 -5.13
N GLU A 147 -22.78 -9.98 -5.55
CA GLU A 147 -23.37 -10.98 -4.66
C GLU A 147 -22.33 -12.04 -4.27
N VAL A 148 -22.29 -12.42 -3.00
CA VAL A 148 -21.41 -13.48 -2.52
C VAL A 148 -22.03 -14.82 -2.86
N LEU A 149 -21.53 -15.45 -3.91
CA LEU A 149 -22.08 -16.72 -4.43
C LEU A 149 -21.42 -17.96 -3.79
N SER A 150 -20.27 -17.80 -3.12
CA SER A 150 -19.50 -18.91 -2.56
C SER A 150 -18.64 -18.46 -1.39
N GLU A 151 -18.53 -19.29 -0.36
CA GLU A 151 -17.62 -19.08 0.76
C GLU A 151 -16.13 -19.18 0.35
N LEU A 152 -15.84 -19.78 -0.80
CA LEU A 152 -14.49 -19.90 -1.37
C LEU A 152 -14.13 -18.77 -2.34
N GLY A 153 -15.07 -17.83 -2.59
CA GLY A 153 -14.82 -16.70 -3.49
C GLY A 153 -13.95 -15.61 -2.86
N PHE A 154 -13.36 -14.77 -3.67
CA PHE A 154 -12.57 -13.61 -3.22
C PHE A 154 -13.42 -12.55 -2.52
N PHE A 155 -14.65 -12.30 -3.01
CA PHE A 155 -15.55 -11.34 -2.40
C PHE A 155 -16.22 -11.94 -1.16
N GLN A 156 -15.79 -11.50 0.00
CA GLN A 156 -16.27 -11.96 1.29
C GLN A 156 -16.60 -10.77 2.20
N PHE A 157 -17.58 -10.96 3.09
CA PHE A 157 -17.79 -10.00 4.17
C PHE A 157 -16.65 -10.10 5.19
N GLY A 158 -16.08 -8.96 5.56
CA GLY A 158 -14.97 -8.89 6.49
C GLY A 158 -14.92 -7.51 7.16
N HIS A 159 -13.94 -7.31 8.02
CA HIS A 159 -13.75 -6.01 8.65
C HIS A 159 -13.24 -5.00 7.62
N SER A 160 -14.14 -4.10 7.18
CA SER A 160 -13.82 -2.99 6.27
C SER A 160 -13.62 -1.69 7.07
N LYS A 161 -12.73 -0.83 6.57
CA LYS A 161 -12.57 0.54 7.10
C LYS A 161 -13.71 1.46 6.67
N ASP A 162 -14.34 1.15 5.53
CA ASP A 162 -15.31 2.03 4.86
C ASP A 162 -16.75 1.53 4.98
N ARG A 163 -17.00 0.26 4.68
CA ARG A 163 -18.34 -0.32 4.64
C ARG A 163 -18.36 -1.80 5.06
N ASP A 164 -18.83 -2.05 6.27
CA ASP A 164 -18.97 -3.41 6.81
C ASP A 164 -20.17 -4.18 6.22
N ASP A 165 -21.07 -3.48 5.51
CA ASP A 165 -22.27 -4.02 4.88
C ASP A 165 -22.06 -4.50 3.44
N GLN A 166 -20.84 -4.41 2.92
CA GLN A 166 -20.51 -4.81 1.56
C GLN A 166 -19.43 -5.90 1.53
N PRO A 167 -19.55 -6.86 0.58
CA PRO A 167 -18.47 -7.79 0.32
C PRO A 167 -17.23 -7.04 -0.21
N GLN A 168 -16.08 -7.54 0.12
CA GLN A 168 -14.79 -6.93 -0.18
C GLN A 168 -13.77 -7.98 -0.61
N ILE A 169 -12.75 -7.54 -1.29
CA ILE A 169 -11.47 -8.23 -1.43
C ILE A 169 -10.43 -7.53 -0.57
N LYS A 170 -9.38 -8.24 -0.22
CA LYS A 170 -8.23 -7.65 0.48
C LYS A 170 -7.02 -7.70 -0.43
N VAL A 171 -6.28 -6.60 -0.45
CA VAL A 171 -5.07 -6.43 -1.26
C VAL A 171 -3.92 -6.05 -0.34
N ALA A 172 -2.86 -6.83 -0.34
CA ALA A 172 -1.56 -6.40 0.16
C ALA A 172 -0.76 -5.84 -1.01
N LEU A 173 -0.05 -4.76 -0.78
CA LEU A 173 0.70 -4.03 -1.80
C LEU A 173 2.07 -3.65 -1.24
N ALA A 174 3.12 -3.96 -1.98
CA ALA A 174 4.43 -3.38 -1.74
C ALA A 174 4.75 -2.29 -2.77
N THR A 175 5.30 -1.19 -2.30
CA THR A 175 5.74 -0.08 -3.15
C THR A 175 7.20 0.24 -2.90
N LEU A 176 7.91 0.66 -3.93
CA LEU A 176 9.31 1.08 -3.88
C LEU A 176 9.39 2.60 -3.67
N ASP A 177 10.09 3.02 -2.62
CA ASP A 177 10.39 4.43 -2.33
C ASP A 177 11.58 4.94 -3.15
N PRO A 178 11.71 6.25 -3.39
CA PRO A 178 10.83 7.35 -2.91
C PRO A 178 9.59 7.59 -3.78
N LEU A 179 9.42 6.87 -4.88
CA LEU A 179 8.36 7.15 -5.87
C LEU A 179 7.00 6.55 -5.44
N GLY A 180 6.96 5.66 -4.45
CA GLY A 180 5.77 4.88 -4.13
C GLY A 180 5.33 3.99 -5.29
N MET A 181 6.29 3.52 -6.11
CA MET A 181 6.01 2.70 -7.29
C MET A 181 5.55 1.31 -6.86
N PRO A 182 4.33 0.86 -7.23
CA PRO A 182 3.88 -0.49 -6.96
C PRO A 182 4.84 -1.52 -7.56
N VAL A 183 5.22 -2.53 -6.78
CA VAL A 183 6.14 -3.59 -7.23
C VAL A 183 5.52 -4.98 -7.12
N THR A 184 4.84 -5.29 -6.02
CA THR A 184 4.17 -6.58 -5.85
C THR A 184 2.78 -6.40 -5.28
N THR A 185 1.89 -7.33 -5.59
CA THR A 185 0.52 -7.36 -5.09
C THR A 185 0.12 -8.78 -4.70
N LEU A 186 -0.64 -8.88 -3.61
CA LEU A 186 -1.29 -10.12 -3.17
C LEU A 186 -2.77 -9.83 -2.96
N VAL A 187 -3.63 -10.52 -3.72
CA VAL A 187 -5.09 -10.41 -3.58
C VAL A 187 -5.60 -11.65 -2.86
N VAL A 188 -6.37 -11.45 -1.80
CA VAL A 188 -6.95 -12.54 -1.00
C VAL A 188 -8.42 -12.28 -0.69
N PRO A 189 -9.17 -13.31 -0.25
CA PRO A 189 -10.55 -13.14 0.19
C PRO A 189 -10.69 -12.08 1.28
N GLY A 190 -11.78 -11.31 1.21
CA GLY A 190 -12.00 -10.13 2.06
C GLY A 190 -12.12 -10.39 3.56
N ASN A 191 -12.35 -11.63 3.96
CA ASN A 191 -12.41 -12.06 5.36
C ASN A 191 -11.06 -12.45 5.98
N TYR A 192 -9.96 -12.41 5.22
CA TYR A 192 -8.62 -12.69 5.75
C TYR A 192 -8.18 -11.61 6.74
N ALA A 193 -7.41 -12.03 7.75
CA ALA A 193 -6.74 -11.09 8.66
C ALA A 193 -5.57 -10.39 7.95
N ASP A 194 -5.18 -9.18 8.41
CA ASP A 194 -4.08 -8.43 7.80
C ASP A 194 -2.71 -9.00 8.17
N ASP A 195 -2.52 -9.33 9.46
CA ASP A 195 -1.22 -9.70 10.02
C ASP A 195 -0.51 -10.85 9.24
N PRO A 196 -1.19 -11.94 8.82
CA PRO A 196 -0.57 -13.01 8.05
C PRO A 196 -0.14 -12.64 6.62
N LEU A 197 -0.61 -11.51 6.07
CA LEU A 197 -0.34 -11.14 4.68
C LEU A 197 1.04 -10.50 4.49
N TYR A 198 1.66 -10.00 5.56
CA TYR A 198 2.94 -9.27 5.44
C TYR A 198 4.09 -10.16 5.00
N VAL A 199 4.24 -11.35 5.59
CA VAL A 199 5.34 -12.26 5.22
C VAL A 199 5.23 -12.72 3.77
N PRO A 200 4.09 -13.22 3.26
CA PRO A 200 3.93 -13.58 1.86
C PRO A 200 4.21 -12.42 0.89
N GLU A 201 3.77 -11.20 1.21
CA GLU A 201 4.03 -10.02 0.37
C GLU A 201 5.51 -9.63 0.37
N ILE A 202 6.18 -9.71 1.52
CA ILE A 202 7.63 -9.50 1.64
C ILE A 202 8.40 -10.56 0.85
N GLU A 203 7.95 -11.82 0.86
CA GLU A 203 8.55 -12.90 0.09
C GLU A 203 8.50 -12.63 -1.42
N LYS A 204 7.40 -12.09 -1.93
CA LYS A 204 7.29 -11.65 -3.32
C LYS A 204 8.32 -10.56 -3.68
N VAL A 205 8.48 -9.56 -2.81
CA VAL A 205 9.52 -8.52 -3.00
C VAL A 205 10.91 -9.16 -2.98
N GLN A 206 11.17 -10.08 -2.06
CA GLN A 206 12.46 -10.78 -1.98
C GLN A 206 12.72 -11.68 -3.19
N GLN A 207 11.68 -12.27 -3.77
CA GLN A 207 11.80 -13.04 -5.01
C GLN A 207 12.24 -12.16 -6.18
N ALA A 208 11.66 -10.96 -6.29
CA ALA A 208 12.00 -10.03 -7.37
C ALA A 208 13.39 -9.39 -7.20
N PHE A 209 13.79 -9.07 -5.98
CA PHE A 209 14.96 -8.22 -5.70
C PHE A 209 16.03 -8.88 -4.81
N GLY A 210 15.85 -10.13 -4.44
CA GLY A 210 16.75 -10.87 -3.54
C GLY A 210 16.48 -10.61 -2.05
N LYS A 211 17.12 -11.38 -1.18
CA LYS A 211 17.07 -11.25 0.27
C LYS A 211 18.29 -10.47 0.79
N GLY A 212 18.12 -9.82 1.94
CA GLY A 212 19.19 -9.16 2.68
C GLY A 212 19.44 -7.70 2.27
N GLY A 213 19.52 -6.84 3.28
CA GLY A 213 19.86 -5.42 3.13
C GLY A 213 18.71 -4.50 2.77
N LYS A 214 17.50 -5.01 2.56
CA LYS A 214 16.32 -4.20 2.27
C LYS A 214 15.64 -3.72 3.54
N THR A 215 15.00 -2.56 3.48
CA THR A 215 14.21 -2.00 4.57
C THR A 215 12.73 -2.03 4.20
N PHE A 216 11.91 -2.63 5.04
CA PHE A 216 10.47 -2.68 4.91
C PHE A 216 9.81 -1.75 5.92
N VAL A 217 9.12 -0.73 5.43
CA VAL A 217 8.32 0.21 6.23
C VAL A 217 6.88 -0.27 6.21
N CYS A 218 6.32 -0.54 7.39
CA CYS A 218 5.00 -1.14 7.52
C CYS A 218 4.19 -0.44 8.61
N ASP A 219 2.90 -0.72 8.66
CA ASP A 219 2.05 -0.32 9.78
C ASP A 219 2.20 -1.23 11.00
N CYS A 220 1.42 -0.99 12.05
CA CYS A 220 1.49 -1.76 13.30
C CYS A 220 1.02 -3.22 13.17
N LYS A 221 0.37 -3.60 12.07
CA LYS A 221 -0.05 -4.98 11.82
C LYS A 221 1.14 -5.89 11.48
N ALA A 222 2.15 -5.35 10.80
CA ALA A 222 3.42 -6.04 10.54
C ALA A 222 4.26 -6.25 11.80
N ALA A 223 3.92 -5.62 12.93
CA ALA A 223 4.72 -5.69 14.15
C ALA A 223 4.61 -7.02 14.91
N SER A 224 4.01 -8.07 14.33
CA SER A 224 4.02 -9.39 14.92
C SER A 224 5.45 -9.87 15.15
N LEU A 225 5.69 -10.61 16.23
CA LEU A 225 7.05 -11.14 16.52
C LEU A 225 7.53 -12.04 15.38
N GLY A 226 6.62 -12.83 14.78
CA GLY A 226 6.93 -13.72 13.64
C GLY A 226 7.41 -12.96 12.41
N THR A 227 6.72 -11.89 12.00
CA THR A 227 7.12 -11.05 10.85
C THR A 227 8.50 -10.42 11.07
N ARG A 228 8.74 -9.87 12.27
CA ARG A 228 10.04 -9.26 12.62
C ARG A 228 11.17 -10.29 12.66
N ALA A 229 10.90 -11.48 13.20
CA ALA A 229 11.84 -12.58 13.21
C ALA A 229 12.15 -13.08 11.79
N TYR A 230 11.13 -13.17 10.93
CA TYR A 230 11.32 -13.53 9.52
C TYR A 230 12.29 -12.56 8.83
N LEU A 231 12.05 -11.24 8.95
CA LEU A 231 12.92 -10.22 8.36
C LEU A 231 14.35 -10.26 8.95
N ALA A 232 14.48 -10.49 10.25
CA ALA A 232 15.78 -10.69 10.87
C ALA A 232 16.51 -11.94 10.31
N SER A 233 15.78 -13.05 10.08
CA SER A 233 16.35 -14.29 9.53
C SER A 233 16.85 -14.11 8.09
N THR A 234 16.19 -13.27 7.29
CA THR A 234 16.59 -12.95 5.92
C THR A 234 17.63 -11.84 5.83
N LYS A 235 18.06 -11.27 6.96
CA LYS A 235 18.99 -10.12 7.05
C LYS A 235 18.45 -8.86 6.39
N ASP A 236 17.16 -8.70 6.38
CA ASP A 236 16.46 -7.49 5.98
C ASP A 236 16.11 -6.65 7.21
N TYR A 237 15.78 -5.39 6.98
CA TYR A 237 15.43 -4.43 8.02
C TYR A 237 13.94 -4.13 7.99
N TYR A 238 13.40 -3.68 9.10
CA TYR A 238 12.00 -3.26 9.20
C TYR A 238 11.88 -1.99 10.02
N LEU A 239 10.80 -1.27 9.72
CA LEU A 239 10.38 -0.09 10.46
C LEU A 239 8.86 -0.15 10.60
N CYS A 240 8.38 -0.35 11.82
CA CYS A 240 6.94 -0.39 12.09
C CYS A 240 6.61 0.12 13.50
N PRO A 241 5.44 0.72 13.71
CA PRO A 241 4.97 1.08 15.04
C PRO A 241 4.62 -0.18 15.84
N LEU A 242 5.02 -0.23 17.11
CA LEU A 242 4.56 -1.29 18.02
C LEU A 242 3.13 -0.99 18.52
N PRO A 243 2.20 -1.94 18.41
CA PRO A 243 0.85 -1.79 18.92
C PRO A 243 0.83 -1.77 20.47
N GLN A 244 -0.21 -1.21 21.04
CA GLN A 244 -0.38 -1.13 22.50
C GLN A 244 -0.46 -2.51 23.17
N THR A 245 -0.83 -3.54 22.44
CA THR A 245 -0.86 -4.93 22.91
C THR A 245 0.53 -5.48 23.21
N GLN A 246 1.57 -4.96 22.55
CA GLN A 246 2.97 -5.38 22.75
C GLN A 246 3.74 -4.46 23.71
N VAL A 247 3.26 -3.25 23.98
CA VAL A 247 3.85 -2.32 24.93
C VAL A 247 2.76 -1.71 25.79
N SER A 248 2.60 -2.23 27.00
CA SER A 248 1.56 -1.78 27.92
C SER A 248 1.74 -0.31 28.32
N ALA A 249 0.65 0.30 28.81
CA ALA A 249 0.71 1.67 29.33
C ALA A 249 1.68 1.81 30.52
N GLU A 250 1.85 0.76 31.30
CA GLU A 250 2.78 0.70 32.44
C GLU A 250 4.22 0.66 31.95
N GLN A 251 4.54 -0.26 31.06
CA GLN A 251 5.88 -0.32 30.43
C GLN A 251 6.27 1.01 29.78
N ARG A 252 5.35 1.68 29.07
CA ARG A 252 5.62 3.01 28.49
C ARG A 252 5.88 4.07 29.57
N ARG A 253 5.17 4.02 30.68
CA ARG A 253 5.38 4.92 31.81
C ARG A 253 6.77 4.73 32.40
N ASP A 254 7.18 3.47 32.61
CA ASP A 254 8.46 3.13 33.18
C ASP A 254 9.61 3.60 32.27
N LEU A 255 9.47 3.43 30.96
CA LEU A 255 10.42 3.93 29.96
C LEU A 255 10.51 5.47 29.91
N LEU A 256 9.42 6.18 30.24
CA LEU A 256 9.39 7.65 30.25
C LEU A 256 9.81 8.23 31.60
N GLN A 257 9.86 7.45 32.66
CA GLN A 257 10.21 7.93 34.00
C GLN A 257 11.60 8.58 34.05
N PRO A 258 12.66 8.03 33.44
CA PRO A 258 13.97 8.69 33.36
C PRO A 258 13.93 10.05 32.65
N VAL A 259 13.06 10.21 31.63
CA VAL A 259 12.89 11.49 30.91
C VAL A 259 12.29 12.53 31.85
N TRP A 260 11.22 12.18 32.59
CA TRP A 260 10.58 13.09 33.56
C TRP A 260 11.47 13.48 34.73
N GLN A 261 12.45 12.62 35.06
CA GLN A 261 13.43 12.86 36.09
C GLN A 261 14.69 13.59 35.60
N GLY A 262 14.74 13.99 34.31
CA GLY A 262 15.88 14.66 33.70
C GLY A 262 17.13 13.77 33.52
N ARG A 263 16.99 12.44 33.69
CA ARG A 263 18.10 11.48 33.54
C ARG A 263 18.29 10.97 32.11
N GLN A 264 17.28 11.10 31.28
CA GLN A 264 17.29 10.72 29.85
C GLN A 264 17.09 11.97 29.00
N THR A 265 18.10 12.28 28.16
CA THR A 265 18.02 13.38 27.19
C THR A 265 17.24 12.96 25.97
N LEU A 266 16.36 13.83 25.46
CA LEU A 266 15.66 13.64 24.20
C LEU A 266 16.49 14.19 23.04
N GLN A 267 16.55 13.45 21.95
CA GLN A 267 17.09 13.89 20.67
C GLN A 267 15.98 14.58 19.90
N GLN A 268 16.27 15.71 19.29
CA GLN A 268 15.34 16.49 18.47
C GLN A 268 15.46 16.07 17.00
N VAL A 269 14.33 15.96 16.33
CA VAL A 269 14.22 15.60 14.92
C VAL A 269 13.65 16.76 14.14
N TYR A 270 14.40 17.23 13.16
CA TYR A 270 14.06 18.34 12.31
C TYR A 270 13.79 17.86 10.88
N ARG A 271 12.94 18.57 10.17
CA ARG A 271 12.76 18.41 8.72
C ARG A 271 12.84 19.79 8.06
N PRO A 272 13.19 19.86 6.76
CA PRO A 272 13.03 21.11 5.99
C PRO A 272 11.59 21.60 6.06
N ALA A 273 11.39 22.87 6.37
CA ALA A 273 10.08 23.50 6.32
C ALA A 273 9.62 23.68 4.87
N ALA A 274 8.35 24.07 4.68
CA ALA A 274 7.76 24.24 3.35
C ALA A 274 8.46 25.32 2.49
N ASP A 275 9.16 26.27 3.13
CA ASP A 275 9.98 27.29 2.46
C ASP A 275 11.33 26.77 1.94
N GLY A 276 11.76 25.57 2.37
CA GLY A 276 13.04 24.97 2.01
C GLY A 276 14.27 25.63 2.62
N GLU A 277 14.12 26.72 3.35
CA GLU A 277 15.23 27.51 3.94
C GLU A 277 15.38 27.28 5.44
N THR A 278 14.29 26.95 6.12
CA THR A 278 14.27 26.74 7.57
C THR A 278 14.07 25.27 7.94
N GLU A 279 14.49 24.91 9.15
CA GLU A 279 14.23 23.58 9.71
C GLU A 279 13.11 23.67 10.76
N GLU A 280 12.11 22.79 10.61
CA GLU A 280 11.01 22.65 11.56
C GLU A 280 11.26 21.48 12.49
N LEU A 281 11.19 21.69 13.82
CA LEU A 281 11.20 20.64 14.80
C LEU A 281 9.89 19.83 14.73
N VAL A 282 9.96 18.58 14.32
CA VAL A 282 8.77 17.74 14.11
C VAL A 282 8.56 16.70 15.20
N ALA A 283 9.65 16.27 15.85
CA ALA A 283 9.58 15.26 16.89
C ALA A 283 10.78 15.35 17.85
N GLU A 284 10.64 14.70 19.00
CA GLU A 284 11.70 14.44 19.94
C GLU A 284 11.59 13.01 20.48
N GLY A 285 12.70 12.39 20.86
CA GLY A 285 12.66 11.03 21.36
C GLY A 285 14.01 10.48 21.76
N PHE A 286 14.04 9.22 22.12
CA PHE A 286 15.25 8.47 22.42
C PHE A 286 15.12 7.01 21.95
N SER A 287 16.23 6.33 21.85
CA SER A 287 16.27 4.92 21.46
C SER A 287 16.80 4.02 22.57
N LEU A 288 16.40 2.76 22.54
CA LEU A 288 16.95 1.68 23.36
C LEU A 288 17.07 0.41 22.50
N ASP A 289 18.06 -0.40 22.82
CA ASP A 289 18.30 -1.67 22.13
C ASP A 289 17.75 -2.83 22.97
N VAL A 290 16.96 -3.71 22.34
CA VAL A 290 16.28 -4.82 22.99
C VAL A 290 16.68 -6.13 22.29
N PRO A 291 17.31 -7.09 23.00
CA PRO A 291 17.56 -8.41 22.45
C PRO A 291 16.25 -9.19 22.33
N LEU A 292 16.04 -9.80 21.20
CA LEU A 292 14.87 -10.62 20.90
C LEU A 292 15.28 -11.98 20.37
N GLN A 293 14.37 -12.95 20.53
CA GLN A 293 14.48 -14.27 19.95
C GLN A 293 13.12 -14.80 19.57
N ALA A 294 13.06 -15.55 18.47
CA ALA A 294 11.86 -16.26 18.04
C ALA A 294 12.23 -17.43 17.11
N GLU A 295 11.30 -18.33 16.91
CA GLU A 295 11.44 -19.44 15.98
C GLU A 295 10.89 -19.06 14.60
N VAL A 296 11.66 -19.34 13.55
CA VAL A 296 11.26 -19.17 12.15
C VAL A 296 11.58 -20.45 11.40
N ALA A 297 10.57 -21.12 10.84
CA ALA A 297 10.71 -22.38 10.10
C ALA A 297 11.54 -23.45 10.86
N GLY A 298 11.31 -23.58 12.16
CA GLY A 298 12.00 -24.55 13.02
C GLY A 298 13.43 -24.16 13.45
N GLN A 299 13.86 -22.94 13.13
CA GLN A 299 15.17 -22.42 13.51
C GLN A 299 15.04 -21.26 14.49
N GLN A 300 15.86 -21.25 15.54
CA GLN A 300 15.93 -20.15 16.50
C GLN A 300 16.66 -18.98 15.89
N VAL A 301 15.99 -17.84 15.78
CA VAL A 301 16.53 -16.58 15.30
C VAL A 301 16.71 -15.64 16.48
N THR A 302 17.88 -15.03 16.61
CA THR A 302 18.18 -14.01 17.63
C THR A 302 18.63 -12.75 16.94
N TRP A 303 18.12 -11.59 17.39
CA TRP A 303 18.54 -10.28 16.87
C TRP A 303 18.43 -9.22 17.94
N THR A 304 19.03 -8.06 17.69
CA THR A 304 18.86 -6.86 18.52
C THR A 304 17.95 -5.89 17.78
N GLU A 305 16.86 -5.50 18.41
CA GLU A 305 15.89 -4.55 17.91
C GLU A 305 16.14 -3.18 18.50
N ARG A 306 16.31 -2.16 17.67
CA ARG A 306 16.33 -0.77 18.13
C ARG A 306 14.91 -0.24 18.21
N ARG A 307 14.53 0.22 19.41
CA ARG A 307 13.23 0.83 19.69
C ARG A 307 13.41 2.32 19.90
N TRP A 308 12.59 3.11 19.20
CA TRP A 308 12.52 4.55 19.38
C TRP A 308 11.22 4.92 20.10
N LEU A 309 11.34 5.62 21.22
CA LEU A 309 10.21 6.31 21.82
C LEU A 309 10.19 7.73 21.26
N VAL A 310 9.16 8.01 20.46
CA VAL A 310 9.04 9.27 19.72
C VAL A 310 7.79 10.03 20.14
N ARG A 311 7.96 11.32 20.42
CA ARG A 311 6.87 12.27 20.61
C ARG A 311 6.80 13.17 19.38
N SER A 312 5.82 12.97 18.52
CA SER A 312 5.50 13.90 17.44
C SER A 312 4.84 15.15 17.99
N LEU A 313 5.34 16.33 17.64
CA LEU A 313 4.80 17.60 18.13
C LEU A 313 3.42 17.88 17.58
N ALA A 314 3.19 17.62 16.29
CA ALA A 314 1.88 17.79 15.66
C ALA A 314 0.81 16.89 16.31
N TYR A 315 1.17 15.62 16.57
CA TYR A 315 0.26 14.69 17.24
C TYR A 315 -0.01 15.10 18.70
N ALA A 316 1.03 15.54 19.44
CA ALA A 316 0.87 16.04 20.80
C ALA A 316 -0.05 17.26 20.85
N LEU A 317 0.14 18.22 19.94
CA LEU A 317 -0.72 19.41 19.82
C LEU A 317 -2.18 19.02 19.54
N GLY A 318 -2.41 18.10 18.59
CA GLY A 318 -3.75 17.59 18.28
C GLY A 318 -4.42 16.92 19.48
N GLN A 319 -3.66 16.19 20.29
CA GLN A 319 -4.18 15.57 21.52
C GLN A 319 -4.54 16.62 22.59
N HIS A 320 -3.72 17.66 22.77
CA HIS A 320 -4.05 18.78 23.67
C HIS A 320 -5.35 19.46 23.24
N GLN A 321 -5.50 19.77 21.96
CA GLN A 321 -6.72 20.38 21.44
C GLN A 321 -7.97 19.51 21.64
N GLN A 322 -7.82 18.19 21.47
CA GLN A 322 -8.92 17.26 21.74
C GLN A 322 -9.27 17.20 23.23
N LEU A 323 -8.26 17.24 24.10
CA LEU A 323 -8.46 17.27 25.54
C LEU A 323 -9.21 18.53 25.95
N ASP A 324 -8.77 19.71 25.48
CA ASP A 324 -9.40 21.01 25.76
C ASP A 324 -10.86 21.02 25.32
N ARG A 325 -11.15 20.54 24.10
CA ARG A 325 -12.53 20.39 23.61
C ARG A 325 -13.39 19.49 24.50
N ARG A 326 -12.81 18.39 25.02
CA ARG A 326 -13.53 17.47 25.91
C ARG A 326 -13.76 18.08 27.28
N LEU A 327 -12.77 18.80 27.83
CA LEU A 327 -12.91 19.55 29.08
C LEU A 327 -13.97 20.62 28.96
N GLN A 328 -13.95 21.40 27.88
CA GLN A 328 -14.96 22.44 27.61
C GLN A 328 -16.37 21.82 27.54
N LYS A 329 -16.57 20.73 26.78
CA LYS A 329 -17.86 20.04 26.74
C LYS A 329 -18.31 19.50 28.11
N ALA A 330 -17.37 19.00 28.90
CA ALA A 330 -17.67 18.52 30.26
C ALA A 330 -18.08 19.68 31.19
N GLN A 331 -17.43 20.84 31.09
CA GLN A 331 -17.80 22.07 31.82
C GLN A 331 -19.18 22.58 31.41
N GLU A 332 -19.47 22.65 30.11
CA GLU A 332 -20.78 23.03 29.58
C GLU A 332 -21.89 22.08 30.06
N HIS A 333 -21.59 20.77 30.11
CA HIS A 333 -22.54 19.77 30.61
C HIS A 333 -22.76 19.88 32.12
N ALA A 334 -21.72 20.21 32.89
CA ALA A 334 -21.80 20.44 34.31
C ALA A 334 -22.54 21.74 34.70
N ALA A 335 -22.45 22.75 33.81
CA ALA A 335 -23.11 24.06 34.01
C ALA A 335 -24.60 24.05 33.64
N ARG A 336 -25.11 23.01 32.95
CA ARG A 336 -26.54 22.90 32.64
C ARG A 336 -27.32 22.58 33.92
N PRO A 337 -28.38 23.34 34.28
CA PRO A 337 -29.20 23.05 35.46
C PRO A 337 -29.83 21.67 35.29
N LYS A 338 -29.71 20.86 36.33
CA LYS A 338 -30.32 19.51 36.39
C LYS A 338 -31.84 19.67 36.48
N THR A 339 -32.54 19.52 35.38
CA THR A 339 -33.94 19.24 35.35
C THR A 339 -34.07 17.71 35.28
N SER A 340 -34.59 17.13 36.40
CA SER A 340 -34.94 15.73 36.63
C SER A 340 -33.81 14.74 36.93
N GLU A 341 -34.09 13.87 37.87
CA GLU A 341 -33.32 12.77 38.40
C GLU A 341 -32.90 11.78 37.29
N VAL A 342 -31.62 11.71 36.97
CA VAL A 342 -31.03 10.62 36.15
C VAL A 342 -29.88 10.01 36.93
N SER A 343 -29.98 8.71 37.09
CA SER A 343 -29.19 7.79 37.87
C SER A 343 -27.68 8.04 37.94
N THR A 344 -27.14 7.91 39.13
CA THR A 344 -25.75 8.06 39.58
C THR A 344 -24.69 7.16 38.87
N SER A 345 -25.10 6.19 38.07
CA SER A 345 -24.18 5.24 37.41
C SER A 345 -23.35 5.85 36.24
N ARG A 346 -23.97 6.75 35.45
CA ARG A 346 -23.26 7.41 34.32
C ARG A 346 -22.21 8.46 34.74
N GLY A 347 -22.39 9.06 35.93
CA GLY A 347 -21.43 10.06 36.45
C GLY A 347 -20.11 9.43 36.88
N GLN A 348 -20.12 8.22 37.41
CA GLN A 348 -18.90 7.51 37.82
C GLN A 348 -18.08 6.96 36.64
N GLU A 349 -18.73 6.58 35.55
CA GLU A 349 -18.06 6.12 34.32
C GLU A 349 -17.36 7.27 33.61
N ASN A 350 -17.95 8.45 33.60
CA ASN A 350 -17.32 9.67 33.06
C ASN A 350 -16.12 10.16 33.89
N LEU A 351 -16.13 9.99 35.21
CA LEU A 351 -14.99 10.30 36.08
C LEU A 351 -13.84 9.28 35.92
N LYS A 352 -14.13 8.00 35.68
CA LYS A 352 -13.10 7.00 35.33
C LYS A 352 -12.44 7.31 33.98
N ASN A 353 -13.21 7.79 33.00
CA ASN A 353 -12.68 8.20 31.70
C ASN A 353 -11.84 9.48 31.78
N LEU A 354 -12.16 10.44 32.66
CA LEU A 354 -11.33 11.63 32.91
C LEU A 354 -9.98 11.30 33.56
N LYS A 355 -9.91 10.31 34.43
CA LYS A 355 -8.64 9.85 35.04
C LYS A 355 -7.72 9.11 34.05
N SER A 356 -8.23 8.69 32.88
CA SER A 356 -7.42 8.10 31.80
C SER A 356 -6.80 9.12 30.86
N LEU A 357 -7.08 10.40 31.01
CA LEU A 357 -6.75 11.48 30.07
C LEU A 357 -5.31 12.04 30.18
N GLY A 358 -4.54 11.64 31.18
CA GLY A 358 -3.12 12.02 31.30
C GLY A 358 -2.14 11.11 30.55
N ARG A 359 -2.58 10.34 29.57
CA ARG A 359 -1.71 9.37 28.89
C ARG A 359 -1.00 9.97 27.70
N PHE A 360 0.29 10.20 27.88
CA PHE A 360 1.24 10.39 26.81
C PHE A 360 1.16 9.20 25.85
N ARG A 361 0.63 9.41 24.65
CA ARG A 361 0.67 8.43 23.57
C ARG A 361 1.85 8.78 22.66
N GLY A 362 3.06 8.37 23.07
CA GLY A 362 4.17 8.26 22.15
C GLY A 362 4.00 7.03 21.27
N PHE A 363 4.42 7.11 20.02
CA PHE A 363 4.58 5.95 19.17
C PHE A 363 5.92 5.31 19.47
N MET A 364 5.93 3.97 19.60
CA MET A 364 7.16 3.21 19.61
C MET A 364 7.35 2.66 18.19
N ILE A 365 8.44 3.06 17.55
CA ILE A 365 8.87 2.59 16.24
C ILE A 365 9.99 1.59 16.47
N VAL A 366 10.01 0.49 15.73
CA VAL A 366 11.02 -0.56 15.89
C VAL A 366 11.69 -0.89 14.56
N GLY A 367 12.97 -1.17 14.63
CA GLY A 367 13.77 -1.65 13.52
C GLY A 367 14.99 -2.44 14.03
N PRO A 368 15.56 -3.36 13.25
CA PRO A 368 16.82 -4.00 13.60
C PRO A 368 17.95 -2.95 13.59
N MET A 369 19.00 -3.22 14.36
CA MET A 369 20.17 -2.36 14.40
C MET A 369 20.83 -2.30 13.02
N ASN A 370 20.57 -1.21 12.29
CA ASN A 370 21.39 -0.81 11.15
C ASN A 370 22.25 0.38 11.57
N PRO A 371 23.58 0.32 11.46
CA PRO A 371 24.45 1.44 11.82
C PRO A 371 24.22 2.70 10.97
N VAL A 372 23.47 2.60 9.86
CA VAL A 372 23.24 3.69 8.91
C VAL A 372 21.99 4.52 9.25
N PHE A 373 20.99 3.98 9.99
CA PHE A 373 19.77 4.74 10.30
C PHE A 373 19.89 5.47 11.64
N ALA A 374 19.99 6.79 11.59
CA ALA A 374 19.73 7.70 12.70
C ALA A 374 18.29 8.21 12.65
N LEU A 375 17.76 8.73 13.77
CA LEU A 375 16.44 9.41 13.82
C LEU A 375 16.27 10.52 12.75
N ARG A 376 17.37 11.00 12.15
CA ARG A 376 17.43 12.01 11.09
C ARG A 376 16.92 11.50 9.73
N ASP A 377 16.90 10.19 9.51
CA ASP A 377 16.64 9.57 8.20
C ASP A 377 15.14 9.32 7.97
N PHE A 378 14.31 9.66 8.95
CA PHE A 378 12.85 9.62 8.84
C PHE A 378 12.32 10.95 8.31
N LYS A 379 12.36 11.10 6.98
CA LYS A 379 11.73 12.22 6.27
C LYS A 379 10.29 11.89 5.88
#